data_5d82cb79be0cb81d7a08ddea2cbce9dc
#
_entry.id   5d82cb79be0cb81d7a08ddea2cbce9dc
#
_cell.length_a   1.000
_cell.length_b   1.000
_cell.length_c   1.000
_cell.angle_alpha   90.00
_cell.angle_beta   90.00
_cell.angle_gamma   90.00
#
_symmetry.space_group_name_H-M   'P 1'
#
loop_
_entity.id
_entity.type
_entity.pdbx_description
1 polymer ?
#
loop_
_entity_poly.entity_id
_entity_poly.type
_entity_poly.pdbx_seq_one_letter_code
_entity_poly.pdbx_strand_id
1 'polypeptide(L)'
;MNNTFRYLNGYAMQYGLFLGVWYILVSAAYVGSFAMPILSSFCFFLFLSIPFLIALLTARFRSLVEGEFSFNKGFSFAFLTSLYACVWQALAVYIYLAYIDNGFVFDSFQASLERPEVKEELERSGIMPQIMEITNGGGIESLVDGLRMITPATYTAVIIYFNFIIAPVLSAFVALTLKRRKREVR
;
A
#
# COMPACT_ATOMS: atom_id res chain seq x y z
N MET A 1 19.53 18.42 17.23
CA MET A 1 19.04 17.36 16.31
C MET A 1 20.21 16.89 15.49
N ASN A 2 20.57 15.59 15.56
CA ASN A 2 21.82 15.06 14.97
C ASN A 2 21.85 15.29 13.45
N ASN A 3 22.94 15.84 12.91
CA ASN A 3 23.13 16.09 11.47
C ASN A 3 22.86 14.82 10.62
N THR A 4 23.17 13.64 11.15
CA THR A 4 22.93 12.35 10.51
C THR A 4 21.43 12.07 10.30
N PHE A 5 20.57 12.40 11.26
CA PHE A 5 19.12 12.20 11.12
C PHE A 5 18.52 13.15 10.08
N ARG A 6 18.98 14.40 10.06
CA ARG A 6 18.54 15.40 9.09
C ARG A 6 18.87 14.98 7.65
N TYR A 7 20.09 14.45 7.46
CA TYR A 7 20.55 13.92 6.20
C TYR A 7 19.71 12.71 5.75
N LEU A 8 19.52 11.72 6.63
CA LEU A 8 18.70 10.54 6.37
C LEU A 8 17.26 10.91 6.00
N ASN A 9 16.65 11.83 6.76
CA ASN A 9 15.28 12.26 6.52
C ASN A 9 15.11 12.99 5.17
N GLY A 10 16.08 13.83 4.78
CA GLY A 10 16.07 14.50 3.48
C GLY A 10 16.05 13.52 2.30
N TYR A 11 16.88 12.48 2.34
CA TYR A 11 16.86 11.42 1.33
C TYR A 11 15.59 10.58 1.41
N ALA A 12 15.10 10.27 2.61
CA ALA A 12 13.86 9.51 2.77
C ALA A 12 12.65 10.23 2.15
N MET A 13 12.58 11.57 2.25
CA MET A 13 11.56 12.37 1.56
C MET A 13 11.66 12.25 0.05
N GLN A 14 12.85 12.39 -0.53
CA GLN A 14 13.05 12.31 -1.97
C GLN A 14 12.71 10.92 -2.52
N TYR A 15 13.21 9.87 -1.87
CA TYR A 15 12.92 8.49 -2.27
C TYR A 15 11.47 8.10 -1.97
N GLY A 16 10.88 8.69 -0.93
CA GLY A 16 9.46 8.53 -0.61
C GLY A 16 8.53 9.10 -1.68
N LEU A 17 8.93 10.18 -2.36
CA LEU A 17 8.20 10.69 -3.51
C LEU A 17 8.18 9.66 -4.66
N PHE A 18 9.34 9.08 -5.01
CA PHE A 18 9.41 8.05 -6.06
C PHE A 18 8.58 6.81 -5.71
N LEU A 19 8.70 6.33 -4.48
CA LEU A 19 7.92 5.19 -4.00
C LEU A 19 6.43 5.53 -3.92
N GLY A 20 6.09 6.79 -3.59
CA GLY A 20 4.72 7.29 -3.57
C GLY A 20 4.06 7.29 -4.94
N VAL A 21 4.78 7.70 -5.99
CA VAL A 21 4.31 7.56 -7.38
C VAL A 21 4.03 6.09 -7.70
N TRP A 22 4.89 5.17 -7.27
CA TRP A 22 4.65 3.74 -7.45
C TRP A 22 3.39 3.26 -6.72
N TYR A 23 3.18 3.68 -5.48
CA TYR A 23 1.98 3.35 -4.71
C TYR A 23 0.71 3.90 -5.38
N ILE A 24 0.77 5.09 -5.98
CA ILE A 24 -0.33 5.65 -6.77
C ILE A 24 -0.62 4.79 -7.99
N LEU A 25 0.42 4.34 -8.71
CA LEU A 25 0.27 3.43 -9.87
C LEU A 25 -0.38 2.10 -9.46
N VAL A 26 0.01 1.53 -8.31
CA VAL A 26 -0.63 0.32 -7.75
C VAL A 26 -2.11 0.57 -7.49
N SER A 27 -2.44 1.71 -6.86
CA SER A 27 -3.83 2.08 -6.56
C SER A 27 -4.65 2.31 -7.84
N ALA A 28 -4.07 2.96 -8.86
CA ALA A 28 -4.72 3.17 -10.14
C ALA A 28 -4.94 1.84 -10.89
N ALA A 29 -3.96 0.94 -10.88
CA ALA A 29 -4.09 -0.39 -11.46
C ALA A 29 -5.17 -1.23 -10.74
N TYR A 30 -5.27 -1.10 -9.41
CA TYR A 30 -6.32 -1.74 -8.62
C TYR A 30 -7.72 -1.26 -9.04
N VAL A 31 -7.93 0.05 -9.11
CA VAL A 31 -9.21 0.63 -9.57
C VAL A 31 -9.50 0.22 -11.02
N GLY A 32 -8.51 0.29 -11.90
CA GLY A 32 -8.64 -0.12 -13.29
C GLY A 32 -8.95 -1.61 -13.48
N SER A 33 -8.58 -2.46 -12.50
CA SER A 33 -8.85 -3.89 -12.55
C SER A 33 -10.34 -4.24 -12.49
N PHE A 34 -11.16 -3.37 -11.95
CA PHE A 34 -12.62 -3.54 -11.98
C PHE A 34 -13.19 -3.41 -13.39
N ALA A 35 -12.62 -2.51 -14.19
CA ALA A 35 -13.04 -2.35 -15.60
C ALA A 35 -12.42 -3.41 -16.52
N MET A 36 -11.15 -3.76 -16.28
CA MET A 36 -10.35 -4.67 -17.11
C MET A 36 -9.71 -5.76 -16.26
N PRO A 37 -10.24 -7.02 -16.25
CA PRO A 37 -9.72 -8.10 -15.41
C PRO A 37 -8.22 -8.39 -15.58
N ILE A 38 -7.65 -8.14 -16.77
CA ILE A 38 -6.21 -8.32 -17.03
C ILE A 38 -5.33 -7.40 -16.14
N LEU A 39 -5.85 -6.22 -15.75
CA LEU A 39 -5.15 -5.31 -14.86
C LEU A 39 -5.04 -5.88 -13.44
N SER A 40 -5.87 -6.83 -13.05
CA SER A 40 -5.76 -7.52 -11.75
C SER A 40 -4.43 -8.25 -11.62
N SER A 41 -4.04 -9.01 -12.64
CA SER A 41 -2.73 -9.69 -12.66
C SER A 41 -1.59 -8.67 -12.65
N PHE A 42 -1.70 -7.59 -13.40
CA PHE A 42 -0.70 -6.52 -13.42
C PHE A 42 -0.60 -5.82 -12.06
N CYS A 43 -1.73 -5.51 -11.43
CA CYS A 43 -1.79 -4.94 -10.07
C CYS A 43 -1.08 -5.84 -9.06
N PHE A 44 -1.29 -7.16 -9.13
CA PHE A 44 -0.61 -8.12 -8.26
C PHE A 44 0.93 -8.05 -8.40
N PHE A 45 1.46 -8.01 -9.63
CA PHE A 45 2.90 -7.87 -9.85
C PHE A 45 3.45 -6.52 -9.37
N LEU A 46 2.71 -5.43 -9.58
CA LEU A 46 3.08 -4.12 -9.07
C LEU A 46 3.15 -4.12 -7.53
N PHE A 47 2.16 -4.71 -6.88
CA PHE A 47 2.13 -4.83 -5.43
C PHE A 47 3.28 -5.69 -4.91
N LEU A 48 3.54 -6.84 -5.54
CA LEU A 48 4.64 -7.73 -5.17
C LEU A 48 6.02 -7.06 -5.34
N SER A 49 6.15 -6.08 -6.23
CA SER A 49 7.39 -5.33 -6.45
C SER A 49 7.73 -4.35 -5.32
N ILE A 50 6.78 -3.96 -4.47
CA ILE A 50 6.96 -2.96 -3.41
C ILE A 50 8.14 -3.27 -2.49
N PRO A 51 8.25 -4.47 -1.86
CA PRO A 51 9.37 -4.78 -0.98
C PRO A 51 10.73 -4.73 -1.70
N PHE A 52 10.76 -5.10 -2.98
CA PHE A 52 11.98 -5.02 -3.79
C PHE A 52 12.38 -3.57 -4.08
N LEU A 53 11.42 -2.69 -4.34
CA LEU A 53 11.67 -1.25 -4.52
C LEU A 53 12.19 -0.61 -3.23
N ILE A 54 11.59 -0.92 -2.08
CA ILE A 54 12.07 -0.42 -0.78
C ILE A 54 13.51 -0.90 -0.56
N ALA A 55 13.81 -2.17 -0.84
CA ALA A 55 15.17 -2.72 -0.73
C ALA A 55 16.14 -2.02 -1.69
N LEU A 56 15.75 -1.79 -2.94
CA LEU A 56 16.56 -1.09 -3.95
C LEU A 56 16.87 0.35 -3.53
N LEU A 57 15.86 1.09 -3.08
CA LEU A 57 16.03 2.48 -2.63
C LEU A 57 16.93 2.56 -1.39
N THR A 58 16.75 1.61 -0.45
CA THR A 58 17.60 1.51 0.75
C THR A 58 19.03 1.11 0.39
N ALA A 59 19.23 0.22 -0.59
CA ALA A 59 20.56 -0.14 -1.09
C ALA A 59 21.25 1.04 -1.76
N ARG A 60 20.52 1.85 -2.53
CA ARG A 60 21.04 3.10 -3.11
C ARG A 60 21.42 4.10 -2.03
N PHE A 61 20.58 4.31 -1.03
CA PHE A 61 20.93 5.17 0.11
C PHE A 61 22.16 4.65 0.84
N ARG A 62 22.26 3.32 1.06
CA ARG A 62 23.45 2.70 1.66
C ARG A 62 24.74 3.03 0.89
N SER A 63 24.72 3.11 -0.43
CA SER A 63 25.90 3.44 -1.23
C SER A 63 26.35 4.89 -1.07
N LEU A 64 25.48 5.79 -0.64
CA LEU A 64 25.76 7.19 -0.36
C LEU A 64 26.30 7.43 1.06
N VAL A 65 26.13 6.44 1.95
CA VAL A 65 26.60 6.53 3.33
C VAL A 65 27.99 5.93 3.44
N GLU A 66 28.97 6.75 3.84
CA GLU A 66 30.32 6.30 4.13
C GLU A 66 30.36 5.50 5.44
N GLY A 67 31.17 4.43 5.45
CA GLY A 67 31.44 3.63 6.64
C GLY A 67 30.38 2.57 6.97
N GLU A 68 29.99 2.48 8.24
CA GLU A 68 29.09 1.46 8.74
C GLU A 68 27.63 1.80 8.42
N PHE A 69 26.92 0.82 7.82
CA PHE A 69 25.48 0.88 7.62
C PHE A 69 24.78 -0.04 8.61
N SER A 70 24.43 0.52 9.76
CA SER A 70 23.79 -0.22 10.85
C SER A 70 22.33 -0.57 10.54
N PHE A 71 21.80 -1.57 11.25
CA PHE A 71 20.38 -1.93 11.19
C PHE A 71 19.47 -0.70 11.41
N ASN A 72 19.75 0.11 12.42
CA ASN A 72 18.93 1.29 12.77
C ASN A 72 18.90 2.31 11.62
N LYS A 73 20.01 2.54 10.92
CA LYS A 73 20.04 3.44 9.76
C LYS A 73 19.19 2.89 8.62
N GLY A 74 19.32 1.61 8.31
CA GLY A 74 18.55 0.95 7.26
C GLY A 74 17.06 0.92 7.58
N PHE A 75 16.70 0.55 8.81
CA PHE A 75 15.32 0.52 9.28
C PHE A 75 14.67 1.90 9.22
N SER A 76 15.31 2.91 9.84
CA SER A 76 14.77 4.27 9.87
C SER A 76 14.60 4.84 8.46
N PHE A 77 15.55 4.58 7.56
CA PHE A 77 15.45 5.04 6.19
C PHE A 77 14.30 4.38 5.43
N ALA A 78 14.21 3.04 5.45
CA ALA A 78 13.15 2.30 4.77
C ALA A 78 11.77 2.66 5.31
N PHE A 79 11.65 2.76 6.64
CA PHE A 79 10.41 3.12 7.31
C PHE A 79 9.93 4.54 6.96
N LEU A 80 10.81 5.53 7.07
CA LEU A 80 10.47 6.92 6.71
C LEU A 80 10.13 7.05 5.22
N THR A 81 10.88 6.38 4.34
CA THR A 81 10.60 6.36 2.91
C THR A 81 9.20 5.80 2.62
N SER A 82 8.81 4.71 3.28
CA SER A 82 7.47 4.12 3.17
C SER A 82 6.38 5.04 3.72
N LEU A 83 6.63 5.74 4.83
CA LEU A 83 5.69 6.71 5.39
C LEU A 83 5.46 7.89 4.44
N TYR A 84 6.53 8.47 3.88
CA TYR A 84 6.40 9.55 2.90
C TYR A 84 5.66 9.09 1.64
N ALA A 85 5.93 7.88 1.17
CA ALA A 85 5.21 7.28 0.05
C ALA A 85 3.72 7.13 0.34
N CYS A 86 3.38 6.66 1.55
CA CYS A 86 2.00 6.51 2.00
C CYS A 86 1.24 7.85 2.02
N VAL A 87 1.88 8.95 2.43
CA VAL A 87 1.26 10.29 2.41
C VAL A 87 0.86 10.68 0.99
N TRP A 88 1.71 10.46 -0.01
CA TRP A 88 1.40 10.74 -1.41
C TRP A 88 0.28 9.84 -1.95
N GLN A 89 0.31 8.56 -1.63
CA GLN A 89 -0.76 7.63 -1.99
C GLN A 89 -2.09 8.05 -1.35
N ALA A 90 -2.09 8.33 -0.05
CA ALA A 90 -3.27 8.73 0.69
C ALA A 90 -3.91 10.00 0.10
N LEU A 91 -3.09 11.00 -0.23
CA LEU A 91 -3.55 12.21 -0.88
C LEU A 91 -4.18 11.93 -2.25
N ALA A 92 -3.53 11.14 -3.09
CA ALA A 92 -4.03 10.79 -4.41
C ALA A 92 -5.34 10.00 -4.35
N VAL A 93 -5.44 9.00 -3.45
CA VAL A 93 -6.66 8.21 -3.25
C VAL A 93 -7.79 9.09 -2.71
N TYR A 94 -7.50 10.01 -1.77
CA TYR A 94 -8.50 10.95 -1.28
C TYR A 94 -9.06 11.82 -2.40
N ILE A 95 -8.19 12.44 -3.20
CA ILE A 95 -8.61 13.28 -4.33
C ILE A 95 -9.44 12.48 -5.33
N TYR A 96 -9.01 11.25 -5.64
CA TYR A 96 -9.73 10.38 -6.55
C TYR A 96 -11.14 10.08 -6.04
N LEU A 97 -11.28 9.56 -4.82
CA LEU A 97 -12.58 9.19 -4.25
C LEU A 97 -13.49 10.38 -3.99
N ALA A 98 -12.93 11.55 -3.64
CA ALA A 98 -13.73 12.73 -3.31
C ALA A 98 -14.22 13.50 -4.54
N TYR A 99 -13.47 13.49 -5.66
CA TYR A 99 -13.74 14.41 -6.78
C TYR A 99 -13.80 13.76 -8.16
N ILE A 100 -13.30 12.52 -8.33
CA ILE A 100 -13.14 11.91 -9.66
C ILE A 100 -14.01 10.65 -9.80
N ASP A 101 -14.09 9.84 -8.76
CA ASP A 101 -14.66 8.49 -8.79
C ASP A 101 -16.14 8.44 -9.23
N ASN A 102 -16.95 9.42 -8.82
CA ASN A 102 -18.40 9.47 -9.09
C ASN A 102 -19.14 8.13 -8.85
N GLY A 103 -18.65 7.31 -7.89
CA GLY A 103 -19.24 6.02 -7.55
C GLY A 103 -18.71 4.83 -8.36
N PHE A 104 -17.83 5.04 -9.33
CA PHE A 104 -17.32 4.00 -10.22
C PHE A 104 -16.71 2.80 -9.48
N VAL A 105 -15.94 3.03 -8.41
CA VAL A 105 -15.32 1.94 -7.63
C VAL A 105 -16.41 1.05 -7.01
N PHE A 106 -17.42 1.62 -6.39
CA PHE A 106 -18.48 0.86 -5.73
C PHE A 106 -19.40 0.16 -6.72
N ASP A 107 -19.77 0.83 -7.82
CA ASP A 107 -20.57 0.22 -8.89
C ASP A 107 -19.85 -0.97 -9.52
N SER A 108 -18.55 -0.80 -9.81
CA SER A 108 -17.71 -1.85 -10.39
C SER A 108 -17.47 -2.99 -9.41
N PHE A 109 -17.30 -2.69 -8.12
CA PHE A 109 -17.16 -3.69 -7.07
C PHE A 109 -18.44 -4.51 -6.92
N GLN A 110 -19.61 -3.86 -6.88
CA GLN A 110 -20.91 -4.53 -6.85
C GLN A 110 -21.07 -5.44 -8.07
N ALA A 111 -20.86 -4.92 -9.28
CA ALA A 111 -20.94 -5.70 -10.49
C ALA A 111 -19.97 -6.89 -10.51
N SER A 112 -18.81 -6.77 -9.87
CA SER A 112 -17.85 -7.87 -9.73
C SER A 112 -18.35 -8.96 -8.79
N LEU A 113 -18.97 -8.59 -7.66
CA LEU A 113 -19.54 -9.54 -6.70
C LEU A 113 -20.79 -10.23 -7.22
N GLU A 114 -21.53 -9.58 -8.10
CA GLU A 114 -22.76 -10.11 -8.72
C GLU A 114 -22.50 -11.08 -9.90
N ARG A 115 -21.25 -11.24 -10.35
CA ARG A 115 -20.91 -12.23 -11.38
C ARG A 115 -21.27 -13.64 -10.90
N PRO A 116 -21.87 -14.49 -11.77
CA PRO A 116 -22.29 -15.83 -11.39
C PRO A 116 -21.18 -16.67 -10.76
N GLU A 117 -19.98 -16.60 -11.35
CA GLU A 117 -18.81 -17.37 -10.87
C GLU A 117 -18.38 -16.92 -9.46
N VAL A 118 -18.45 -15.63 -9.20
CA VAL A 118 -18.07 -15.05 -7.89
C VAL A 118 -19.15 -15.36 -6.84
N LYS A 119 -20.43 -15.27 -7.20
CA LYS A 119 -21.53 -15.66 -6.31
C LYS A 119 -21.42 -17.13 -5.89
N GLU A 120 -21.18 -18.02 -6.84
CA GLU A 120 -21.01 -19.45 -6.56
C GLU A 120 -19.83 -19.70 -5.61
N GLU A 121 -18.71 -18.98 -5.79
CA GLU A 121 -17.57 -19.09 -4.91
C GLU A 121 -17.84 -18.51 -3.51
N LEU A 122 -18.57 -17.40 -3.41
CA LEU A 122 -19.00 -16.82 -2.13
C LEU A 122 -19.95 -17.76 -1.36
N GLU A 123 -20.80 -18.48 -2.07
CA GLU A 123 -21.67 -19.50 -1.47
C GLU A 123 -20.86 -20.71 -1.00
N ARG A 124 -19.96 -21.24 -1.81
CA ARG A 124 -19.09 -22.38 -1.46
C ARG A 124 -18.18 -22.08 -0.28
N SER A 125 -17.63 -20.86 -0.21
CA SER A 125 -16.74 -20.45 0.86
C SER A 125 -17.45 -20.11 2.16
N GLY A 126 -18.79 -20.08 2.18
CA GLY A 126 -19.61 -19.71 3.35
C GLY A 126 -19.55 -18.21 3.66
N ILE A 127 -19.08 -17.38 2.73
CA ILE A 127 -19.04 -15.91 2.87
C ILE A 127 -20.43 -15.30 2.63
N MET A 128 -21.20 -15.84 1.68
CA MET A 128 -22.55 -15.33 1.39
C MET A 128 -23.50 -15.35 2.59
N PRO A 129 -23.60 -16.41 3.42
CA PRO A 129 -24.35 -16.38 4.66
C PRO A 129 -23.91 -15.29 5.63
N GLN A 130 -22.59 -15.01 5.74
CA GLN A 130 -22.07 -13.94 6.58
C GLN A 130 -22.48 -12.56 6.07
N ILE A 131 -22.44 -12.35 4.74
CA ILE A 131 -22.94 -11.12 4.11
C ILE A 131 -24.43 -10.93 4.46
N MET A 132 -25.24 -11.97 4.31
CA MET A 132 -26.66 -11.92 4.63
C MET A 132 -26.91 -11.58 6.11
N GLU A 133 -26.13 -12.15 7.01
CA GLU A 133 -26.21 -11.87 8.45
C GLU A 133 -25.86 -10.40 8.76
N ILE A 134 -24.74 -9.90 8.25
CA ILE A 134 -24.26 -8.52 8.50
C ILE A 134 -25.23 -7.48 7.90
N THR A 135 -25.85 -7.80 6.76
CA THR A 135 -26.76 -6.91 6.04
C THR A 135 -28.24 -7.08 6.40
N ASN A 136 -28.55 -7.89 7.43
CA ASN A 136 -29.92 -8.22 7.81
C ASN A 136 -30.76 -8.74 6.62
N GLY A 137 -30.17 -9.56 5.78
CA GLY A 137 -30.83 -10.15 4.60
C GLY A 137 -30.76 -9.33 3.32
N GLY A 138 -30.13 -8.14 3.34
CA GLY A 138 -30.04 -7.24 2.17
C GLY A 138 -29.00 -7.66 1.13
N GLY A 139 -28.15 -8.64 1.44
CA GLY A 139 -27.19 -9.22 0.51
C GLY A 139 -26.08 -8.26 0.03
N ILE A 140 -25.58 -8.49 -1.18
CA ILE A 140 -24.45 -7.73 -1.76
C ILE A 140 -24.80 -6.25 -1.93
N GLU A 141 -26.01 -5.91 -2.37
CA GLU A 141 -26.45 -4.53 -2.57
C GLU A 141 -26.36 -3.72 -1.27
N SER A 142 -26.97 -4.22 -0.19
CA SER A 142 -26.90 -3.54 1.11
C SER A 142 -25.49 -3.46 1.67
N LEU A 143 -24.62 -4.43 1.40
CA LEU A 143 -23.22 -4.38 1.77
C LEU A 143 -22.52 -3.22 1.07
N VAL A 144 -22.72 -3.08 -0.23
CA VAL A 144 -22.08 -2.02 -1.04
C VAL A 144 -22.63 -0.65 -0.65
N ASP A 145 -23.92 -0.53 -0.40
CA ASP A 145 -24.52 0.72 0.09
C ASP A 145 -23.95 1.14 1.45
N GLY A 146 -23.73 0.21 2.34
CA GLY A 146 -23.02 0.46 3.59
C GLY A 146 -21.60 0.97 3.38
N LEU A 147 -20.88 0.42 2.41
CA LEU A 147 -19.54 0.88 2.04
C LEU A 147 -19.56 2.28 1.42
N ARG A 148 -20.57 2.63 0.62
CA ARG A 148 -20.75 3.98 0.04
C ARG A 148 -20.96 5.06 1.09
N MET A 149 -21.53 4.73 2.26
CA MET A 149 -21.70 5.66 3.36
C MET A 149 -20.39 6.05 4.05
N ILE A 150 -19.32 5.26 3.84
CA ILE A 150 -18.00 5.54 4.41
C ILE A 150 -17.35 6.71 3.65
N THR A 151 -16.89 7.72 4.40
CA THR A 151 -16.29 8.90 3.79
C THR A 151 -14.94 8.60 3.10
N PRO A 152 -14.56 9.35 2.04
CA PRO A 152 -13.23 9.24 1.43
C PRO A 152 -12.08 9.39 2.44
N ALA A 153 -12.26 10.26 3.45
CA ALA A 153 -11.28 10.42 4.53
C ALA A 153 -11.08 9.15 5.34
N THR A 154 -12.14 8.40 5.61
CA THR A 154 -12.06 7.14 6.35
C THR A 154 -11.31 6.07 5.54
N TYR A 155 -11.60 5.92 4.23
CA TYR A 155 -10.82 5.02 3.36
C TYR A 155 -9.34 5.38 3.33
N THR A 156 -9.04 6.66 3.25
CA THR A 156 -7.66 7.15 3.28
C THR A 156 -6.97 6.84 4.62
N ALA A 157 -7.70 7.02 5.74
CA ALA A 157 -7.19 6.66 7.06
C ALA A 157 -6.87 5.16 7.16
N VAL A 158 -7.71 4.29 6.61
CA VAL A 158 -7.46 2.83 6.57
C VAL A 158 -6.16 2.51 5.83
N ILE A 159 -5.89 3.15 4.67
CA ILE A 159 -4.64 2.99 3.94
C ILE A 159 -3.43 3.37 4.80
N ILE A 160 -3.53 4.50 5.52
CA ILE A 160 -2.47 4.97 6.42
C ILE A 160 -2.24 3.96 7.56
N TYR A 161 -3.30 3.45 8.19
CA TYR A 161 -3.18 2.45 9.26
C TYR A 161 -2.54 1.16 8.78
N PHE A 162 -2.95 0.63 7.62
CA PHE A 162 -2.32 -0.55 7.03
C PHE A 162 -0.84 -0.32 6.76
N ASN A 163 -0.46 0.84 6.25
CA ASN A 163 0.94 1.17 6.01
C ASN A 163 1.72 1.22 7.33
N PHE A 164 1.17 1.80 8.39
CA PHE A 164 1.78 1.83 9.72
C PHE A 164 2.05 0.44 10.30
N ILE A 165 1.26 -0.56 9.95
CA ILE A 165 1.45 -1.94 10.38
C ILE A 165 2.47 -2.66 9.49
N ILE A 166 2.39 -2.50 8.18
CA ILE A 166 3.19 -3.25 7.21
C ILE A 166 4.59 -2.65 7.05
N ALA A 167 4.72 -1.32 7.03
CA ALA A 167 5.99 -0.65 6.79
C ALA A 167 7.09 -0.99 7.82
N PRO A 168 6.84 -1.11 9.14
CA PRO A 168 7.86 -1.55 10.08
C PRO A 168 8.38 -2.96 9.79
N VAL A 169 7.48 -3.88 9.43
CA VAL A 169 7.84 -5.28 9.14
C VAL A 169 8.74 -5.35 7.91
N LEU A 170 8.33 -4.71 6.81
CA LEU A 170 9.13 -4.65 5.59
C LEU A 170 10.46 -3.95 5.82
N SER A 171 10.46 -2.83 6.57
CA SER A 171 11.68 -2.08 6.88
C SER A 171 12.66 -2.87 7.72
N ALA A 172 12.18 -3.66 8.67
CA ALA A 172 13.02 -4.55 9.48
C ALA A 172 13.66 -5.62 8.60
N PHE A 173 12.88 -6.25 7.71
CA PHE A 173 13.39 -7.24 6.77
C PHE A 173 14.46 -6.66 5.85
N VAL A 174 14.20 -5.52 5.24
CA VAL A 174 15.16 -4.81 4.36
C VAL A 174 16.41 -4.40 5.12
N ALA A 175 16.28 -3.88 6.35
CA ALA A 175 17.41 -3.47 7.16
C ALA A 175 18.31 -4.67 7.56
N LEU A 176 17.71 -5.83 7.85
CA LEU A 176 18.45 -7.05 8.16
C LEU A 176 19.29 -7.54 6.97
N THR A 177 18.73 -7.49 5.77
CA THR A 177 19.42 -7.93 4.55
C THR A 177 20.53 -6.99 4.12
N LEU A 178 20.38 -5.68 4.34
CA LEU A 178 21.28 -4.65 3.86
C LEU A 178 22.31 -4.15 4.88
N LYS A 179 22.25 -4.59 6.15
CA LYS A 179 23.24 -4.19 7.16
C LYS A 179 24.66 -4.54 6.72
N ARG A 180 25.61 -3.62 6.92
CA ARG A 180 27.03 -3.82 6.66
C ARG A 180 27.83 -3.47 7.92
N ARG A 181 28.56 -4.44 8.47
CA ARG A 181 29.52 -4.22 9.55
C ARG A 181 30.83 -3.63 8.98
N LYS A 182 31.51 -2.79 9.76
CA LYS A 182 32.87 -2.39 9.45
C LYS A 182 33.74 -3.65 9.41
N ARG A 183 34.45 -3.88 8.32
CA ARG A 183 35.53 -4.88 8.31
C ARG A 183 36.63 -4.30 9.24
N GLU A 184 36.86 -4.94 10.37
CA GLU A 184 38.12 -4.72 11.10
C GLU A 184 39.24 -5.21 10.19
N VAL A 185 40.02 -4.27 9.67
CA VAL A 185 41.29 -4.59 8.99
C VAL A 185 42.23 -4.98 10.12
N ARG A 186 42.46 -6.28 10.29
CA ARG A 186 43.52 -6.83 11.10
C ARG A 186 44.85 -6.66 10.36
#